data_5fc0fd9ebe91b1a2a0a7fab01c6588fb
#
_entry.id   5fc0fd9ebe91b1a2a0a7fab01c6588fb
#
_cell.length_a   1.000
_cell.length_b   1.000
_cell.length_c   1.000
_cell.angle_alpha   90.00
_cell.angle_beta   90.00
_cell.angle_gamma   90.00
#
_symmetry.space_group_name_H-M   'P 1'
#
loop_
_entity.id
_entity.type
_entity.pdbx_description
1 polymer ?
#
loop_
_entity_poly.entity_id
_entity_poly.type
_entity_poly.pdbx_seq_one_letter_code
_entity_poly.pdbx_strand_id
1 'polypeptide(L)'
;MRILTILIGALVLNMFDASNCRAEETATEAMLRAESLGGLRLGLPEKDVLKLLGPPAKRGELVLQEADGNYVQDWHYPEKGIELLMSGGEKKSGVKTIANITASAPCTFATRKGIKIGDTESAARKAYAEHVDRETKAEPGILVVGSVYGGIIFNFTKGKVSRIFFGAAAE
;
A
#
# COMPACT_ATOMS: atom_id res chain seq x y z
N MET A 1 71.73 6.95 -17.22
CA MET A 1 70.71 5.88 -17.29
C MET A 1 69.69 6.16 -16.19
N ARG A 2 68.54 6.84 -16.55
CA ARG A 2 67.51 7.27 -15.58
C ARG A 2 66.35 6.27 -15.64
N ILE A 3 66.10 5.61 -14.54
CA ILE A 3 65.02 4.64 -14.38
C ILE A 3 63.76 5.45 -13.99
N LEU A 4 62.75 5.42 -14.86
CA LEU A 4 61.46 6.07 -14.64
C LEU A 4 60.52 5.04 -13.97
N THR A 5 60.23 5.25 -12.69
CA THR A 5 59.27 4.41 -11.92
C THR A 5 57.85 4.93 -12.19
N ILE A 6 57.03 4.16 -12.89
CA ILE A 6 55.61 4.44 -13.12
C ILE A 6 54.83 3.90 -11.94
N LEU A 7 54.18 4.82 -11.17
CA LEU A 7 53.25 4.47 -10.10
C LEU A 7 51.87 4.24 -10.74
N ILE A 8 51.40 3.00 -10.75
CA ILE A 8 50.05 2.66 -11.17
C ILE A 8 49.16 2.79 -9.94
N GLY A 9 48.38 3.92 -9.88
CA GLY A 9 47.35 4.12 -8.88
C GLY A 9 46.13 3.27 -9.24
N ALA A 10 45.82 2.28 -8.43
CA ALA A 10 44.57 1.51 -8.55
C ALA A 10 43.40 2.36 -8.07
N LEU A 11 42.61 2.83 -9.01
CA LEU A 11 41.31 3.48 -8.75
C LEU A 11 40.28 2.37 -8.39
N VAL A 12 40.05 2.17 -7.10
CA VAL A 12 38.96 1.29 -6.64
C VAL A 12 37.64 2.04 -6.85
N LEU A 13 36.98 1.73 -7.95
CA LEU A 13 35.62 2.19 -8.23
C LEU A 13 34.68 1.39 -7.32
N ASN A 14 34.20 1.99 -6.24
CA ASN A 14 33.08 1.46 -5.47
C ASN A 14 31.85 1.45 -6.37
N MET A 15 31.56 0.33 -7.01
CA MET A 15 30.28 0.08 -7.64
C MET A 15 29.24 -0.08 -6.52
N PHE A 16 28.53 0.99 -6.22
CA PHE A 16 27.29 0.91 -5.46
C PHE A 16 26.34 0.00 -6.22
N ASP A 17 26.03 -1.12 -5.61
CA ASP A 17 25.25 -2.19 -6.23
C ASP A 17 23.76 -1.77 -6.30
N ALA A 18 23.42 -1.03 -7.36
CA ALA A 18 22.04 -0.62 -7.66
C ALA A 18 21.08 -1.82 -7.90
N SER A 19 21.67 -3.01 -8.09
CA SER A 19 20.91 -4.24 -8.32
C SER A 19 20.13 -4.70 -7.08
N ASN A 20 20.64 -4.43 -5.89
CA ASN A 20 20.01 -4.87 -4.65
C ASN A 20 18.77 -4.04 -4.29
N CYS A 21 18.77 -2.74 -4.61
CA CYS A 21 17.65 -1.85 -4.39
C CYS A 21 16.46 -2.22 -5.29
N ARG A 22 16.72 -2.57 -6.56
CA ARG A 22 15.69 -2.96 -7.52
C ARG A 22 15.06 -4.34 -7.24
N ALA A 23 15.82 -5.27 -6.67
CA ALA A 23 15.30 -6.60 -6.28
C ALA A 23 14.41 -6.52 -5.03
N GLU A 24 14.72 -5.64 -4.09
CA GLU A 24 13.95 -5.42 -2.87
C GLU A 24 12.62 -4.71 -3.19
N GLU A 25 12.62 -3.73 -4.10
CA GLU A 25 11.43 -3.03 -4.58
C GLU A 25 10.48 -3.99 -5.32
N THR A 26 10.99 -4.85 -6.19
CA THR A 26 10.18 -5.87 -6.87
C THR A 26 9.55 -6.89 -5.94
N ALA A 27 10.22 -7.30 -4.86
CA ALA A 27 9.69 -8.24 -3.88
C ALA A 27 8.51 -7.62 -3.09
N THR A 28 8.63 -6.36 -2.70
CA THR A 28 7.57 -5.62 -2.01
C THR A 28 6.38 -5.36 -2.91
N GLU A 29 6.60 -4.96 -4.17
CA GLU A 29 5.51 -4.80 -5.14
C GLU A 29 4.78 -6.12 -5.42
N ALA A 30 5.50 -7.23 -5.54
CA ALA A 30 4.89 -8.55 -5.73
C ALA A 30 4.04 -8.95 -4.52
N MET A 31 4.50 -8.66 -3.30
CA MET A 31 3.74 -8.87 -2.07
C MET A 31 2.48 -8.01 -2.06
N LEU A 32 2.58 -6.70 -2.36
CA LEU A 32 1.43 -5.78 -2.37
C LEU A 32 0.38 -6.16 -3.41
N ARG A 33 0.80 -6.61 -4.60
CA ARG A 33 -0.13 -7.12 -5.62
C ARG A 33 -0.87 -8.39 -5.18
N ALA A 34 -0.21 -9.23 -4.38
CA ALA A 34 -0.80 -10.44 -3.84
C ALA A 34 -1.67 -10.19 -2.60
N GLU A 35 -1.53 -9.04 -1.96
CA GLU A 35 -2.21 -8.72 -0.71
C GLU A 35 -3.70 -8.39 -0.94
N SER A 36 -4.50 -8.63 0.08
CA SER A 36 -5.95 -8.38 0.04
C SER A 36 -6.50 -8.22 1.46
N LEU A 37 -7.65 -7.58 1.55
CA LEU A 37 -8.43 -7.46 2.77
C LEU A 37 -9.80 -8.12 2.56
N GLY A 38 -10.00 -9.33 3.08
CA GLY A 38 -11.24 -10.08 2.89
C GLY A 38 -11.59 -10.34 1.42
N GLY A 39 -10.58 -10.44 0.54
CA GLY A 39 -10.76 -10.60 -0.91
C GLY A 39 -10.77 -9.28 -1.70
N LEU A 40 -10.87 -8.12 -1.04
CA LEU A 40 -10.68 -6.82 -1.66
C LEU A 40 -9.20 -6.59 -1.95
N ARG A 41 -8.86 -6.11 -3.13
CA ARG A 41 -7.49 -5.78 -3.54
C ARG A 41 -7.49 -4.58 -4.47
N LEU A 42 -6.38 -3.87 -4.55
CA LEU A 42 -6.22 -2.79 -5.52
C LEU A 42 -6.43 -3.31 -6.94
N GLY A 43 -7.05 -2.51 -7.79
CA GLY A 43 -7.42 -2.87 -9.14
C GLY A 43 -8.62 -3.82 -9.27
N LEU A 44 -9.28 -4.25 -8.16
CA LEU A 44 -10.49 -5.09 -8.25
C LEU A 44 -11.62 -4.32 -8.94
N PRO A 45 -12.23 -4.85 -10.04
CA PRO A 45 -13.31 -4.18 -10.75
C PRO A 45 -14.58 -4.02 -9.90
N GLU A 46 -15.34 -2.94 -10.13
CA GLU A 46 -16.59 -2.63 -9.42
C GLU A 46 -17.60 -3.80 -9.41
N LYS A 47 -17.71 -4.55 -10.51
CA LYS A 47 -18.58 -5.73 -10.60
C LYS A 47 -18.24 -6.79 -9.56
N ASP A 48 -16.96 -6.96 -9.26
CA ASP A 48 -16.49 -7.97 -8.31
C ASP A 48 -16.55 -7.44 -6.88
N VAL A 49 -16.38 -6.13 -6.67
CA VAL A 49 -16.68 -5.45 -5.40
C VAL A 49 -18.16 -5.66 -5.03
N LEU A 50 -19.07 -5.42 -5.99
CA LEU A 50 -20.51 -5.59 -5.77
C LEU A 50 -20.89 -7.05 -5.46
N LYS A 51 -20.18 -8.04 -6.01
CA LYS A 51 -20.38 -9.46 -5.65
C LYS A 51 -19.93 -9.77 -4.23
N LEU A 52 -18.81 -9.16 -3.78
CA LEU A 52 -18.25 -9.40 -2.44
C LEU A 52 -18.99 -8.67 -1.34
N LEU A 53 -19.31 -7.41 -1.55
CA LEU A 53 -19.84 -6.51 -0.51
C LEU A 53 -21.33 -6.21 -0.68
N GLY A 54 -21.89 -6.40 -1.86
CA GLY A 54 -23.19 -5.85 -2.25
C GLY A 54 -23.08 -4.37 -2.65
N PRO A 55 -24.22 -3.69 -2.85
CA PRO A 55 -24.23 -2.26 -3.14
C PRO A 55 -23.71 -1.45 -1.93
N PRO A 56 -22.92 -0.37 -2.16
CA PRO A 56 -22.52 0.51 -1.06
C PRO A 56 -23.73 1.25 -0.51
N ALA A 57 -23.70 1.56 0.79
CA ALA A 57 -24.73 2.37 1.45
C ALA A 57 -24.76 3.80 0.90
N LYS A 58 -23.59 4.31 0.50
CA LYS A 58 -23.46 5.63 -0.12
C LYS A 58 -22.36 5.59 -1.19
N ARG A 59 -22.62 6.25 -2.30
CA ARG A 59 -21.62 6.64 -3.30
C ARG A 59 -21.43 8.15 -3.24
N GLY A 60 -20.19 8.59 -3.16
CA GLY A 60 -19.81 10.00 -3.30
C GLY A 60 -20.05 10.52 -4.72
N GLU A 61 -19.75 11.77 -4.95
CA GLU A 61 -19.72 12.34 -6.29
C GLU A 61 -18.55 11.78 -7.09
N LEU A 62 -18.73 11.72 -8.41
CA LEU A 62 -17.64 11.37 -9.32
C LEU A 62 -16.83 12.63 -9.60
N VAL A 63 -15.60 12.68 -9.08
CA VAL A 63 -14.72 13.85 -9.14
C VAL A 63 -13.52 13.56 -10.03
N LEU A 64 -13.08 14.55 -10.81
CA LEU A 64 -11.81 14.52 -11.50
C LEU A 64 -10.70 14.87 -10.50
N GLN A 65 -9.77 13.96 -10.28
CA GLN A 65 -8.56 14.20 -9.49
C GLN A 65 -7.53 14.85 -10.41
N GLU A 66 -7.20 16.12 -10.16
CA GLU A 66 -6.35 16.91 -11.06
C GLU A 66 -4.89 16.43 -11.09
N ALA A 67 -4.42 15.81 -9.99
CA ALA A 67 -3.06 15.34 -9.85
C ALA A 67 -2.68 14.26 -10.87
N ASP A 68 -3.58 13.33 -11.17
CA ASP A 68 -3.34 12.19 -12.07
C ASP A 68 -4.32 12.11 -13.24
N GLY A 69 -5.30 13.04 -13.33
CA GLY A 69 -6.31 13.09 -14.38
C GLY A 69 -7.38 11.97 -14.30
N ASN A 70 -7.46 11.26 -13.19
CA ASN A 70 -8.40 10.17 -13.02
C ASN A 70 -9.74 10.62 -12.45
N TYR A 71 -10.84 10.01 -12.90
CA TYR A 71 -12.14 10.15 -12.27
C TYR A 71 -12.27 9.18 -11.11
N VAL A 72 -12.50 9.71 -9.92
CA VAL A 72 -12.59 8.92 -8.68
C VAL A 72 -13.96 9.08 -8.00
N GLN A 73 -14.37 8.09 -7.23
CA GLN A 73 -15.63 8.08 -6.50
C GLN A 73 -15.49 7.28 -5.20
N ASP A 74 -15.89 7.88 -4.08
CA ASP A 74 -15.92 7.17 -2.79
C ASP A 74 -17.13 6.24 -2.71
N TRP A 75 -16.89 5.03 -2.21
CA TRP A 75 -17.92 4.04 -1.88
C TRP A 75 -17.83 3.69 -0.39
N HIS A 76 -18.95 3.89 0.32
CA HIS A 76 -19.01 3.71 1.77
C HIS A 76 -19.84 2.49 2.15
N TYR A 77 -19.28 1.65 3.02
CA TYR A 77 -19.90 0.47 3.62
C TYR A 77 -19.79 0.56 5.15
N PRO A 78 -20.53 1.47 5.82
CA PRO A 78 -20.37 1.76 7.25
C PRO A 78 -20.62 0.55 8.13
N GLU A 79 -21.59 -0.31 7.79
CA GLU A 79 -21.89 -1.53 8.54
C GLU A 79 -20.76 -2.58 8.44
N LYS A 80 -19.90 -2.48 7.44
CA LYS A 80 -18.74 -3.33 7.23
C LYS A 80 -17.44 -2.65 7.68
N GLY A 81 -17.47 -1.38 8.05
CA GLY A 81 -16.28 -0.58 8.38
C GLY A 81 -15.30 -0.46 7.21
N ILE A 82 -15.83 -0.37 5.97
CA ILE A 82 -15.03 -0.31 4.74
C ILE A 82 -15.38 0.97 3.97
N GLU A 83 -14.34 1.65 3.51
CA GLU A 83 -14.42 2.74 2.54
C GLU A 83 -13.49 2.41 1.38
N LEU A 84 -13.97 2.62 0.16
CA LEU A 84 -13.21 2.38 -1.06
C LEU A 84 -13.14 3.66 -1.87
N LEU A 85 -11.96 4.01 -2.37
CA LEU A 85 -11.80 4.95 -3.47
C LEU A 85 -11.82 4.14 -4.77
N MET A 86 -12.80 4.39 -5.61
CA MET A 86 -12.97 3.74 -6.91
C MET A 86 -12.47 4.66 -8.01
N SER A 87 -11.52 4.21 -8.83
CA SER A 87 -11.01 4.97 -9.98
C SER A 87 -11.55 4.43 -11.29
N GLY A 88 -12.08 5.31 -12.13
CA GLY A 88 -12.51 5.03 -13.51
C GLY A 88 -11.43 5.34 -14.56
N GLY A 89 -10.22 5.73 -14.14
CA GLY A 89 -9.19 6.24 -15.04
C GLY A 89 -9.57 7.59 -15.65
N GLU A 90 -8.93 7.95 -16.76
CA GLU A 90 -9.12 9.26 -17.45
C GLU A 90 -10.52 9.47 -18.04
N LYS A 91 -11.35 8.44 -18.09
CA LYS A 91 -12.69 8.51 -18.70
C LYS A 91 -13.78 8.49 -17.61
N LYS A 92 -14.64 9.48 -17.62
CA LYS A 92 -15.79 9.56 -16.72
C LYS A 92 -16.70 8.31 -16.77
N SER A 93 -16.78 7.64 -17.92
CA SER A 93 -17.54 6.40 -18.15
C SER A 93 -16.69 5.14 -18.05
N GLY A 94 -15.46 5.23 -17.56
CA GLY A 94 -14.56 4.09 -17.42
C GLY A 94 -15.07 3.06 -16.41
N VAL A 95 -14.67 1.80 -16.61
CA VAL A 95 -14.92 0.74 -15.61
C VAL A 95 -14.11 1.10 -14.34
N LYS A 96 -14.82 1.25 -13.23
CA LYS A 96 -14.17 1.58 -11.97
C LYS A 96 -13.47 0.36 -11.36
N THR A 97 -12.30 0.61 -10.81
CA THR A 97 -11.51 -0.35 -10.03
C THR A 97 -11.16 0.25 -8.67
N ILE A 98 -10.83 -0.57 -7.70
CA ILE A 98 -10.37 -0.10 -6.38
C ILE A 98 -9.02 0.58 -6.53
N ALA A 99 -8.92 1.86 -6.20
CA ALA A 99 -7.68 2.61 -6.06
C ALA A 99 -7.16 2.56 -4.63
N ASN A 100 -8.04 2.78 -3.62
CA ASN A 100 -7.68 2.69 -2.21
C ASN A 100 -8.72 1.91 -1.42
N ILE A 101 -8.28 1.26 -0.33
CA ILE A 101 -9.15 0.58 0.63
C ILE A 101 -8.82 1.15 2.02
N THR A 102 -9.83 1.60 2.73
CA THR A 102 -9.74 1.93 4.16
C THR A 102 -10.63 0.98 4.95
N ALA A 103 -10.09 0.38 6.00
CA ALA A 103 -10.84 -0.41 6.96
C ALA A 103 -10.67 0.13 8.37
N SER A 104 -11.76 0.20 9.11
CA SER A 104 -11.84 0.55 10.53
C SER A 104 -12.93 -0.27 11.22
N ALA A 105 -13.11 -0.12 12.52
CA ALA A 105 -14.25 -0.77 13.18
C ALA A 105 -15.58 -0.31 12.54
N PRO A 106 -16.52 -1.25 12.28
CA PRO A 106 -16.60 -2.63 12.75
C PRO A 106 -16.03 -3.69 11.77
N CYS A 107 -15.07 -3.38 10.90
CA CYS A 107 -14.52 -4.31 9.92
C CYS A 107 -13.96 -5.57 10.58
N THR A 108 -14.40 -6.75 10.09
CA THR A 108 -13.90 -8.06 10.55
C THR A 108 -12.99 -8.74 9.53
N PHE A 109 -12.77 -8.12 8.38
CA PHE A 109 -11.91 -8.67 7.35
C PHE A 109 -10.45 -8.67 7.78
N ALA A 110 -9.75 -9.74 7.43
CA ALA A 110 -8.32 -9.86 7.65
C ALA A 110 -7.55 -9.63 6.34
N THR A 111 -6.33 -9.13 6.49
CA THR A 111 -5.35 -9.13 5.41
C THR A 111 -4.98 -10.57 5.04
N ARG A 112 -4.34 -10.78 3.91
CA ARG A 112 -3.86 -12.12 3.52
C ARG A 112 -2.89 -12.73 4.55
N LYS A 113 -2.12 -11.88 5.25
CA LYS A 113 -1.26 -12.31 6.37
C LYS A 113 -2.01 -12.47 7.70
N GLY A 114 -3.36 -12.36 7.71
CA GLY A 114 -4.22 -12.64 8.85
C GLY A 114 -4.43 -11.48 9.82
N ILE A 115 -3.95 -10.28 9.52
CA ILE A 115 -4.10 -9.10 10.40
C ILE A 115 -5.44 -8.41 10.15
N LYS A 116 -6.16 -8.09 11.23
CA LYS A 116 -7.46 -7.42 11.21
C LYS A 116 -7.54 -6.30 12.26
N ILE A 117 -8.59 -5.52 12.20
CA ILE A 117 -8.91 -4.49 13.20
C ILE A 117 -9.00 -5.13 14.58
N GLY A 118 -8.36 -4.52 15.57
CA GLY A 118 -8.29 -5.00 16.96
C GLY A 118 -7.11 -5.92 17.29
N ASP A 119 -6.38 -6.43 16.29
CA ASP A 119 -5.17 -7.22 16.53
C ASP A 119 -4.06 -6.35 17.15
N THR A 120 -3.08 -6.98 17.79
CA THR A 120 -2.00 -6.24 18.44
C THR A 120 -1.01 -5.66 17.42
N GLU A 121 -0.42 -4.51 17.77
CA GLU A 121 0.67 -3.90 17.01
C GLU A 121 1.83 -4.88 16.77
N SER A 122 2.19 -5.65 17.82
CA SER A 122 3.24 -6.67 17.73
C SER A 122 2.94 -7.74 16.67
N ALA A 123 1.68 -8.20 16.58
CA ALA A 123 1.27 -9.17 15.58
C ALA A 123 1.41 -8.60 14.15
N ALA A 124 0.94 -7.36 13.93
CA ALA A 124 1.05 -6.70 12.64
C ALA A 124 2.52 -6.49 12.24
N ARG A 125 3.36 -5.97 13.14
CA ARG A 125 4.79 -5.77 12.89
C ARG A 125 5.52 -7.09 12.59
N LYS A 126 5.17 -8.17 13.28
CA LYS A 126 5.74 -9.51 13.02
C LYS A 126 5.32 -10.05 11.65
N ALA A 127 4.03 -9.92 11.29
CA ALA A 127 3.50 -10.43 10.04
C ALA A 127 4.12 -9.78 8.79
N TYR A 128 4.50 -8.49 8.90
CA TYR A 128 5.03 -7.70 7.79
C TYR A 128 6.51 -7.30 7.96
N ALA A 129 7.25 -7.90 8.88
CA ALA A 129 8.61 -7.48 9.28
C ALA A 129 9.59 -7.31 8.10
N GLU A 130 9.47 -8.14 7.07
CA GLU A 130 10.36 -8.14 5.89
C GLU A 130 10.05 -7.01 4.89
N HIS A 131 8.88 -6.37 5.01
CA HIS A 131 8.38 -5.38 4.06
C HIS A 131 8.14 -3.99 4.69
N VAL A 132 8.60 -3.80 5.91
CA VAL A 132 8.45 -2.51 6.62
C VAL A 132 9.30 -1.45 5.93
N ASP A 133 8.69 -0.31 5.67
CA ASP A 133 9.41 0.88 5.23
C ASP A 133 10.43 1.30 6.31
N ARG A 134 11.68 1.39 5.91
CA ARG A 134 12.80 1.69 6.81
C ARG A 134 12.78 3.14 7.28
N GLU A 135 12.27 4.07 6.47
CA GLU A 135 12.20 5.48 6.80
C GLU A 135 11.14 5.75 7.88
N THR A 136 10.01 5.03 7.83
CA THR A 136 8.90 5.17 8.78
C THR A 136 8.93 4.16 9.92
N LYS A 137 9.93 3.30 9.98
CA LYS A 137 10.03 2.20 10.95
C LYS A 137 9.92 2.62 12.43
N ALA A 138 10.29 3.85 12.73
CA ALA A 138 10.37 4.36 14.09
C ALA A 138 9.16 5.21 14.51
N GLU A 139 8.17 5.44 13.64
CA GLU A 139 7.02 6.27 14.01
C GLU A 139 6.08 5.52 14.97
N PRO A 140 5.83 6.06 16.18
CA PRO A 140 4.91 5.46 17.12
C PRO A 140 3.48 5.46 16.56
N GLY A 141 2.76 4.34 16.73
CA GLY A 141 1.35 4.26 16.37
C GLY A 141 1.08 4.05 14.87
N ILE A 142 2.13 3.92 14.05
CA ILE A 142 2.01 3.67 12.61
C ILE A 142 2.96 2.53 12.20
N LEU A 143 2.54 1.73 11.22
CA LEU A 143 3.39 0.78 10.50
C LEU A 143 3.11 0.95 9.02
N VAL A 144 4.13 1.33 8.27
CA VAL A 144 4.09 1.40 6.81
C VAL A 144 4.76 0.17 6.24
N VAL A 145 4.04 -0.54 5.36
CA VAL A 145 4.48 -1.73 4.63
C VAL A 145 4.55 -1.36 3.16
N GLY A 146 5.72 -1.47 2.57
CA GLY A 146 5.98 -0.94 1.24
C GLY A 146 6.41 0.53 1.29
N SER A 147 5.57 1.44 0.80
CA SER A 147 5.84 2.88 0.90
C SER A 147 4.55 3.68 1.08
N VAL A 148 4.68 4.98 1.42
CA VAL A 148 3.53 5.91 1.47
C VAL A 148 2.96 6.21 0.08
N TYR A 149 3.72 5.98 -0.98
CA TYR A 149 3.31 6.15 -2.38
C TYR A 149 2.61 4.91 -2.97
N GLY A 150 2.54 3.83 -2.21
CA GLY A 150 1.84 2.60 -2.58
C GLY A 150 2.19 1.49 -1.60
N GLY A 151 1.27 1.16 -0.70
CA GLY A 151 1.54 0.23 0.37
C GLY A 151 0.34 -0.09 1.23
N ILE A 152 0.64 -0.61 2.42
CA ILE A 152 -0.33 -0.84 3.48
C ILE A 152 0.09 -0.02 4.70
N ILE A 153 -0.81 0.78 5.22
CA ILE A 153 -0.59 1.55 6.44
C ILE A 153 -1.51 1.03 7.54
N PHE A 154 -0.90 0.57 8.62
CA PHE A 154 -1.62 0.22 9.85
C PHE A 154 -1.50 1.38 10.84
N ASN A 155 -2.62 1.88 11.32
CA ASN A 155 -2.65 2.80 12.44
C ASN A 155 -2.99 2.02 13.72
N PHE A 156 -2.33 2.38 14.82
CA PHE A 156 -2.53 1.74 16.11
C PHE A 156 -3.08 2.74 17.13
N THR A 157 -4.06 2.28 17.90
CA THR A 157 -4.60 2.99 19.06
C THR A 157 -4.53 2.07 20.27
N LYS A 158 -3.86 2.50 21.33
CA LYS A 158 -3.65 1.69 22.54
C LYS A 158 -3.04 0.31 22.23
N GLY A 159 -2.06 0.27 21.30
CA GLY A 159 -1.35 -0.96 20.91
C GLY A 159 -2.17 -1.94 20.07
N LYS A 160 -3.31 -1.52 19.52
CA LYS A 160 -4.18 -2.34 18.65
C LYS A 160 -4.40 -1.67 17.30
N VAL A 161 -4.52 -2.47 16.25
CA VAL A 161 -4.88 -2.00 14.91
C VAL A 161 -6.24 -1.31 14.95
N SER A 162 -6.28 -0.02 14.67
CA SER A 162 -7.49 0.80 14.61
C SER A 162 -7.92 1.13 13.18
N ARG A 163 -6.97 1.18 12.24
CA ARG A 163 -7.22 1.42 10.82
C ARG A 163 -6.21 0.64 9.98
N ILE A 164 -6.67 0.13 8.86
CA ILE A 164 -5.83 -0.47 7.80
C ILE A 164 -6.14 0.29 6.51
N PHE A 165 -5.09 0.77 5.86
CA PHE A 165 -5.20 1.47 4.58
C PHE A 165 -4.36 0.74 3.54
N PHE A 166 -4.89 0.54 2.35
CA PHE A 166 -4.19 0.04 1.17
C PHE A 166 -4.23 1.10 0.08
N GLY A 167 -3.10 1.44 -0.50
CA GLY A 167 -3.02 2.38 -1.60
C GLY A 167 -1.87 3.37 -1.47
N ALA A 168 -1.95 4.47 -2.24
CA ALA A 168 -1.09 5.63 -2.10
C ALA A 168 -1.71 6.59 -1.08
N ALA A 169 -0.96 6.95 -0.04
CA ALA A 169 -1.38 7.89 0.99
C ALA A 169 -0.76 9.28 0.79
N ALA A 170 0.30 9.36 -0.03
CA ALA A 170 0.93 10.60 -0.46
C ALA A 170 0.73 10.77 -1.96
N GLU A 171 0.43 11.98 -2.38
CA GLU A 171 0.36 12.43 -3.78
C GLU A 171 1.48 13.40 -4.09
#